data_03bb77e5c8601b94b49614cc2b520971
#
_entry.id   03bb77e5c8601b94b49614cc2b520971
#
_cell.length_a   1.000
_cell.length_b   1.000
_cell.length_c   1.000
_cell.angle_alpha   90.00
_cell.angle_beta   90.00
_cell.angle_gamma   90.00
#
_symmetry.space_group_name_H-M   'P 1'
#
loop_
_entity.id
_entity.type
_entity.pdbx_description
1 polymer ?
#
loop_
_entity_poly.entity_id
_entity_poly.type
_entity_poly.pdbx_seq_one_letter_code
_entity_poly.pdbx_strand_id
1 'polypeptide(L)'
;MKKLILVAILFTVSATAAHAQDTPGADIAVGYGFIEVPQGFTFMMHGGGGSVALNVNDWLGIVSDFGVYHAHPGVSLTAATYTFGPRFSFRQLGRFTPFTQLLIGEQHASAVTTGFTDASNAFTLGAGGGFDIGLDSRGRFALRPQMEYFGFRANGVTTTTARLSVGIVFRIGKKG
;
A
#
# COMPACT_ATOMS: atom_id res chain seq x y z
N MET A 1 -18.93 25.55 -5.34
CA MET A 1 -19.94 25.04 -4.41
C MET A 1 -20.68 23.80 -4.94
N LYS A 2 -21.19 23.77 -6.19
CA LYS A 2 -21.92 22.59 -6.77
C LYS A 2 -21.09 21.29 -6.81
N LYS A 3 -19.77 21.35 -7.06
CA LYS A 3 -18.89 20.17 -7.09
C LYS A 3 -18.61 19.56 -5.73
N LEU A 4 -18.58 20.39 -4.67
CA LEU A 4 -18.42 19.92 -3.29
C LEU A 4 -19.68 19.19 -2.78
N ILE A 5 -20.85 19.65 -3.20
CA ILE A 5 -22.14 19.03 -2.85
C ILE A 5 -22.26 17.65 -3.52
N LEU A 6 -21.76 17.49 -4.76
CA LEU A 6 -21.77 16.19 -5.46
C LEU A 6 -20.90 15.16 -4.78
N VAL A 7 -19.71 15.56 -4.28
CA VAL A 7 -18.81 14.70 -3.52
C VAL A 7 -19.41 14.31 -2.17
N ALA A 8 -20.08 15.25 -1.48
CA ALA A 8 -20.77 14.97 -0.21
C ALA A 8 -21.95 14.01 -0.39
N ILE A 9 -22.71 14.13 -1.48
CA ILE A 9 -23.83 13.23 -1.80
C ILE A 9 -23.31 11.82 -2.14
N LEU A 10 -22.18 11.70 -2.84
CA LEU A 10 -21.54 10.41 -3.13
C LEU A 10 -21.10 9.69 -1.85
N PHE A 11 -20.63 10.44 -0.83
CA PHE A 11 -20.23 9.89 0.47
C PHE A 11 -21.44 9.45 1.34
N THR A 12 -22.58 10.13 1.25
CA THR A 12 -23.77 9.79 2.05
C THR A 12 -24.54 8.59 1.52
N VAL A 13 -24.49 8.32 0.21
CA VAL A 13 -25.16 7.13 -0.40
C VAL A 13 -24.45 5.82 -0.04
N SER A 14 -23.16 5.87 0.29
CA SER A 14 -22.37 4.67 0.65
C SER A 14 -22.61 4.18 2.09
N ALA A 15 -23.30 4.93 2.93
CA ALA A 15 -23.45 4.64 4.36
C ALA A 15 -24.65 3.74 4.73
N THR A 16 -25.55 3.43 3.80
CA THR A 16 -26.84 2.79 4.12
C THR A 16 -26.94 1.30 3.76
N ALA A 17 -25.91 0.66 3.23
CA ALA A 17 -25.91 -0.77 2.90
C ALA A 17 -24.95 -1.56 3.79
N ALA A 18 -25.07 -1.40 5.11
CA ALA A 18 -24.41 -2.30 6.07
C ALA A 18 -25.15 -3.65 6.11
N HIS A 19 -25.02 -4.44 5.06
CA HIS A 19 -25.28 -5.87 5.16
C HIS A 19 -24.12 -6.50 5.94
N ALA A 20 -24.48 -7.26 6.98
CA ALA A 20 -23.55 -8.03 7.79
C ALA A 20 -22.82 -9.09 6.94
N GLN A 21 -21.82 -8.67 6.16
CA GLN A 21 -20.84 -9.58 5.59
C GLN A 21 -19.81 -9.85 6.68
N ASP A 22 -19.49 -11.12 6.88
CA ASP A 22 -18.44 -11.58 7.79
C ASP A 22 -17.11 -10.87 7.45
N THR A 23 -16.85 -9.74 8.10
CA THR A 23 -15.61 -8.98 7.88
C THR A 23 -14.44 -9.73 8.49
N PRO A 24 -13.38 -10.05 7.74
CA PRO A 24 -12.18 -10.65 8.33
C PRO A 24 -11.59 -9.73 9.40
N GLY A 25 -11.10 -10.31 10.50
CA GLY A 25 -10.46 -9.55 11.57
C GLY A 25 -9.14 -8.92 11.11
N ALA A 26 -8.39 -9.65 10.26
CA ALA A 26 -7.14 -9.16 9.68
C ALA A 26 -6.93 -9.68 8.25
N ASP A 27 -6.26 -8.86 7.45
CA ASP A 27 -5.75 -9.20 6.12
C ASP A 27 -4.21 -9.18 6.18
N ILE A 28 -3.56 -10.30 5.88
CA ILE A 28 -2.11 -10.40 5.74
C ILE A 28 -1.80 -10.55 4.26
N ALA A 29 -0.95 -9.69 3.72
CA ALA A 29 -0.52 -9.76 2.34
C ALA A 29 0.99 -9.91 2.23
N VAL A 30 1.43 -10.68 1.25
CA VAL A 30 2.82 -10.76 0.81
C VAL A 30 2.85 -10.63 -0.71
N GLY A 31 3.87 -9.95 -1.24
CA GLY A 31 3.89 -9.70 -2.67
C GLY A 31 5.24 -9.24 -3.18
N TYR A 32 5.26 -9.00 -4.48
CA TYR A 32 6.41 -8.49 -5.20
C TYR A 32 6.04 -7.20 -5.93
N GLY A 33 6.97 -6.25 -5.98
CA GLY A 33 6.69 -4.94 -6.54
C GLY A 33 7.88 -4.28 -7.19
N PHE A 34 7.56 -3.19 -7.86
CA PHE A 34 8.48 -2.32 -8.57
C PHE A 34 8.29 -0.88 -8.08
N ILE A 35 9.41 -0.18 -7.88
CA ILE A 35 9.43 1.25 -7.56
C ILE A 35 10.16 1.96 -8.69
N GLU A 36 9.52 2.97 -9.27
CA GLU A 36 10.14 3.89 -10.22
C GLU A 36 10.86 4.99 -9.46
N VAL A 37 12.16 5.18 -9.71
CA VAL A 37 12.97 6.22 -9.09
C VAL A 37 13.36 7.27 -10.13
N PRO A 38 12.77 8.48 -10.09
CA PRO A 38 13.09 9.56 -10.99
C PRO A 38 14.33 10.33 -10.50
N GLN A 39 15.52 9.94 -10.95
CA GLN A 39 16.77 10.65 -10.65
C GLN A 39 17.60 10.82 -11.92
N GLY A 40 17.44 11.98 -12.62
CA GLY A 40 18.21 12.32 -13.81
C GLY A 40 18.00 11.36 -15.01
N PHE A 41 18.01 10.07 -14.77
CA PHE A 41 17.47 9.00 -15.62
C PHE A 41 16.59 8.11 -14.75
N THR A 42 15.47 7.69 -15.30
CA THR A 42 14.53 6.81 -14.62
C THR A 42 15.07 5.39 -14.56
N PHE A 43 15.13 4.80 -13.38
CA PHE A 43 15.42 3.37 -13.22
C PHE A 43 14.38 2.73 -12.29
N MET A 44 14.25 1.41 -12.40
CA MET A 44 13.32 0.66 -11.59
C MET A 44 14.04 -0.16 -10.52
N MET A 45 13.60 -0.04 -9.28
CA MET A 45 13.93 -0.97 -8.21
C MET A 45 12.84 -2.03 -8.12
N HIS A 46 13.20 -3.25 -7.79
CA HIS A 46 12.26 -4.34 -7.62
C HIS A 46 12.51 -5.10 -6.31
N GLY A 47 11.49 -5.70 -5.75
CA GLY A 47 11.64 -6.39 -4.47
C GLY A 47 10.35 -6.94 -3.91
N GLY A 48 10.44 -7.44 -2.68
CA GLY A 48 9.34 -8.03 -1.96
C GLY A 48 8.84 -7.15 -0.82
N GLY A 49 7.60 -7.38 -0.43
CA GLY A 49 7.01 -6.72 0.71
C GLY A 49 5.82 -7.46 1.26
N GLY A 50 5.28 -6.93 2.33
CA GLY A 50 4.07 -7.45 2.96
C GLY A 50 3.33 -6.38 3.74
N SER A 51 2.08 -6.66 4.02
CA SER A 51 1.28 -5.79 4.86
C SER A 51 0.35 -6.59 5.77
N VAL A 52 0.05 -6.00 6.92
CA VAL A 52 -0.97 -6.50 7.84
C VAL A 52 -1.99 -5.38 8.04
N ALA A 53 -3.24 -5.65 7.71
CA ALA A 53 -4.34 -4.73 7.98
C ALA A 53 -5.25 -5.33 9.05
N LEU A 54 -5.44 -4.62 10.15
CA LEU A 54 -6.42 -4.92 11.18
C LEU A 54 -7.72 -4.18 10.83
N ASN A 55 -8.78 -4.93 10.54
CA ASN A 55 -10.05 -4.33 10.14
C ASN A 55 -10.84 -3.90 11.39
N VAL A 56 -11.08 -2.60 11.52
CA VAL A 56 -11.87 -2.02 12.61
C VAL A 56 -13.35 -2.29 12.39
N ASN A 57 -13.80 -2.16 11.13
CA ASN A 57 -15.15 -2.47 10.67
C ASN A 57 -15.11 -2.90 9.18
N ASP A 58 -16.28 -2.97 8.52
CA ASP A 58 -16.42 -3.47 7.14
C ASP A 58 -15.68 -2.62 6.10
N TRP A 59 -15.47 -1.35 6.38
CA TRP A 59 -14.90 -0.39 5.44
C TRP A 59 -13.59 0.25 5.92
N LEU A 60 -13.27 0.20 7.22
CA LEU A 60 -12.09 0.83 7.81
C LEU A 60 -11.18 -0.21 8.44
N GLY A 61 -9.90 -0.15 8.11
CA GLY A 61 -8.82 -0.88 8.77
C GLY A 61 -7.62 0.02 9.03
N ILE A 62 -6.71 -0.45 9.86
CA ILE A 62 -5.37 0.11 10.06
C ILE A 62 -4.40 -0.85 9.42
N VAL A 63 -3.58 -0.36 8.50
CA VAL A 63 -2.58 -1.15 7.79
C VAL A 63 -1.18 -0.76 8.24
N SER A 64 -0.32 -1.76 8.41
CA SER A 64 1.14 -1.63 8.45
C SER A 64 1.69 -2.29 7.21
N ASP A 65 2.54 -1.57 6.47
CA ASP A 65 3.13 -2.00 5.21
C ASP A 65 4.66 -1.93 5.29
N PHE A 66 5.29 -2.94 4.75
CA PHE A 66 6.74 -3.10 4.74
C PHE A 66 7.21 -3.55 3.35
N GLY A 67 8.31 -3.00 2.86
CA GLY A 67 8.90 -3.41 1.59
C GLY A 67 10.41 -3.24 1.55
N VAL A 68 11.10 -4.14 0.83
CA VAL A 68 12.53 -4.05 0.54
C VAL A 68 12.74 -4.19 -0.95
N TYR A 69 13.45 -3.22 -1.53
CA TYR A 69 13.66 -3.10 -2.97
C TYR A 69 15.13 -2.92 -3.29
N HIS A 70 15.57 -3.49 -4.40
CA HIS A 70 16.96 -3.46 -4.86
C HIS A 70 17.05 -3.02 -6.31
N ALA A 71 18.15 -2.36 -6.65
CA ALA A 71 18.56 -2.07 -8.01
C ALA A 71 20.08 -2.04 -8.12
N HIS A 72 20.60 -2.24 -9.34
CA HIS A 72 22.03 -2.23 -9.63
C HIS A 72 22.33 -1.37 -10.87
N PRO A 73 22.05 -0.07 -10.87
CA PRO A 73 22.42 0.83 -11.99
C PRO A 73 23.89 1.24 -11.89
N GLY A 74 24.82 0.26 -11.89
CA GLY A 74 26.25 0.47 -11.67
C GLY A 74 26.70 0.54 -10.20
N VAL A 75 25.77 0.75 -9.28
CA VAL A 75 25.95 0.79 -7.82
C VAL A 75 24.86 -0.07 -7.20
N SER A 76 25.14 -0.76 -6.10
CA SER A 76 24.12 -1.53 -5.40
C SER A 76 23.26 -0.60 -4.54
N LEU A 77 21.99 -0.49 -4.89
CA LEU A 77 21.01 0.30 -4.16
C LEU A 77 20.02 -0.60 -3.45
N THR A 78 19.72 -0.30 -2.21
CA THR A 78 18.69 -0.95 -1.40
C THR A 78 17.83 0.10 -0.75
N ALA A 79 16.51 -0.06 -0.82
CA ALA A 79 15.54 0.77 -0.12
C ALA A 79 14.60 -0.12 0.69
N ALA A 80 14.45 0.17 1.98
CA ALA A 80 13.46 -0.43 2.86
C ALA A 80 12.43 0.62 3.27
N THR A 81 11.15 0.28 3.18
CA THR A 81 10.04 1.17 3.56
C THR A 81 9.26 0.55 4.71
N TYR A 82 8.86 1.39 5.67
CA TYR A 82 8.03 1.03 6.83
C TYR A 82 6.96 2.09 6.96
N THR A 83 5.72 1.73 6.66
CA THR A 83 4.62 2.68 6.69
C THR A 83 3.39 2.10 7.35
N PHE A 84 2.54 2.96 7.91
CA PHE A 84 1.27 2.58 8.49
C PHE A 84 0.21 3.65 8.23
N GLY A 85 -1.06 3.28 8.36
CA GLY A 85 -2.14 4.25 8.21
C GLY A 85 -3.51 3.63 8.00
N PRO A 86 -4.53 4.45 7.74
CA PRO A 86 -5.88 3.98 7.47
C PRO A 86 -5.98 3.35 6.07
N ARG A 87 -6.76 2.26 6.00
CA ARG A 87 -7.21 1.62 4.77
C ARG A 87 -8.72 1.64 4.71
N PHE A 88 -9.27 2.09 3.60
CA PHE A 88 -10.70 2.11 3.32
C PHE A 88 -11.01 1.03 2.27
N SER A 89 -11.81 0.03 2.63
CA SER A 89 -12.13 -1.13 1.80
C SER A 89 -13.61 -1.15 1.46
N PHE A 90 -13.94 -1.44 0.19
CA PHE A 90 -15.32 -1.52 -0.30
C PHE A 90 -15.70 -2.98 -0.55
N ARG A 91 -16.13 -3.69 0.50
CA ARG A 91 -16.34 -5.14 0.50
C ARG A 91 -17.67 -5.59 -0.11
N GLN A 92 -18.53 -4.67 -0.51
CA GLN A 92 -19.90 -4.96 -0.99
C GLN A 92 -19.97 -5.59 -2.39
N LEU A 93 -18.86 -5.70 -3.11
CA LEU A 93 -18.79 -6.19 -4.48
C LEU A 93 -18.48 -7.71 -4.57
N GLY A 94 -18.81 -8.47 -3.54
CA GLY A 94 -18.64 -9.91 -3.53
C GLY A 94 -17.16 -10.35 -3.55
N ARG A 95 -16.70 -10.95 -4.64
CA ARG A 95 -15.30 -11.41 -4.79
C ARG A 95 -14.30 -10.29 -5.06
N PHE A 96 -14.77 -9.10 -5.37
CA PHE A 96 -13.97 -7.95 -5.72
C PHE A 96 -14.04 -6.91 -4.61
N THR A 97 -12.93 -6.61 -3.96
CA THR A 97 -12.85 -5.63 -2.88
C THR A 97 -11.86 -4.52 -3.23
N PRO A 98 -12.33 -3.42 -3.83
CA PRO A 98 -11.50 -2.24 -3.99
C PRO A 98 -11.11 -1.66 -2.64
N PHE A 99 -9.92 -1.06 -2.56
CA PHE A 99 -9.49 -0.33 -1.38
C PHE A 99 -8.63 0.87 -1.75
N THR A 100 -8.57 1.83 -0.85
CA THR A 100 -7.62 2.94 -0.86
C THR A 100 -6.97 3.05 0.51
N GLN A 101 -5.76 3.61 0.57
CA GLN A 101 -5.03 3.77 1.82
C GLN A 101 -4.19 5.03 1.82
N LEU A 102 -3.99 5.58 3.01
CA LEU A 102 -3.06 6.66 3.28
C LEU A 102 -1.99 6.12 4.22
N LEU A 103 -0.74 6.40 3.92
CA LEU A 103 0.40 5.82 4.61
C LEU A 103 1.34 6.91 5.11
N ILE A 104 1.86 6.74 6.31
CA ILE A 104 2.89 7.59 6.90
C ILE A 104 3.97 6.69 7.49
N GLY A 105 5.22 7.08 7.37
CA GLY A 105 6.32 6.29 7.93
C GLY A 105 7.68 6.78 7.50
N GLU A 106 8.57 5.84 7.24
CA GLU A 106 9.97 6.09 6.94
C GLU A 106 10.47 5.19 5.81
N GLN A 107 11.42 5.70 5.05
CA GLN A 107 12.23 4.95 4.11
C GLN A 107 13.68 5.01 4.57
N HIS A 108 14.33 3.86 4.62
CA HIS A 108 15.77 3.71 4.75
C HIS A 108 16.35 3.33 3.40
N ALA A 109 17.22 4.17 2.84
CA ALA A 109 17.91 3.91 1.57
C ALA A 109 19.42 3.77 1.81
N SER A 110 20.04 2.78 1.19
CA SER A 110 21.49 2.59 1.23
C SER A 110 22.06 2.37 -0.17
N ALA A 111 23.19 3.01 -0.43
CA ALA A 111 23.99 2.85 -1.63
C ALA A 111 25.36 2.29 -1.25
N VAL A 112 25.77 1.19 -1.89
CA VAL A 112 27.06 0.55 -1.67
C VAL A 112 27.90 0.64 -2.94
N THR A 113 29.03 1.37 -2.84
CA THR A 113 30.05 1.47 -3.89
C THR A 113 31.34 0.83 -3.37
N THR A 114 32.30 0.56 -4.23
CA THR A 114 33.59 -0.03 -3.86
C THR A 114 34.29 0.81 -2.77
N GLY A 115 34.17 0.39 -1.50
CA GLY A 115 34.83 1.01 -0.36
C GLY A 115 34.02 2.05 0.43
N PHE A 116 32.78 2.40 0.01
CA PHE A 116 31.94 3.35 0.70
C PHE A 116 30.48 2.86 0.79
N THR A 117 29.87 3.03 1.95
CA THR A 117 28.43 2.83 2.16
C THR A 117 27.83 4.17 2.59
N ASP A 118 26.89 4.66 1.83
CA ASP A 118 26.08 5.83 2.17
C ASP A 118 24.66 5.37 2.50
N ALA A 119 24.10 5.87 3.60
CA ALA A 119 22.75 5.52 4.05
C ALA A 119 22.00 6.77 4.46
N SER A 120 20.73 6.85 4.12
CA SER A 120 19.86 7.97 4.43
C SER A 120 18.48 7.50 4.86
N ASN A 121 17.87 8.26 5.77
CA ASN A 121 16.48 8.08 6.17
C ASN A 121 15.65 9.23 5.62
N ALA A 122 14.45 8.91 5.17
CA ALA A 122 13.50 9.89 4.65
C ALA A 122 12.13 9.68 5.28
N PHE A 123 11.54 10.76 5.77
CA PHE A 123 10.13 10.76 6.14
C PHE A 123 9.27 10.47 4.91
N THR A 124 8.30 9.59 5.05
CA THR A 124 7.52 9.06 3.95
C THR A 124 6.04 9.32 4.17
N LEU A 125 5.40 9.91 3.15
CA LEU A 125 3.95 9.97 3.02
C LEU A 125 3.55 9.23 1.76
N GLY A 126 2.50 8.41 1.84
CA GLY A 126 1.99 7.64 0.72
C GLY A 126 0.48 7.69 0.62
N ALA A 127 0.00 7.59 -0.59
CA ALA A 127 -1.42 7.38 -0.90
C ALA A 127 -1.53 6.40 -2.06
N GLY A 128 -2.51 5.53 -2.00
CA GLY A 128 -2.71 4.56 -3.07
C GLY A 128 -3.90 3.66 -2.84
N GLY A 129 -3.97 2.62 -3.62
CA GLY A 129 -5.03 1.65 -3.51
C GLY A 129 -4.85 0.50 -4.48
N GLY A 130 -5.84 -0.34 -4.52
CA GLY A 130 -5.88 -1.53 -5.36
C GLY A 130 -7.18 -2.27 -5.17
N PHE A 131 -7.16 -3.53 -5.48
CA PHE A 131 -8.32 -4.39 -5.28
C PHE A 131 -7.91 -5.81 -4.94
N ASP A 132 -8.68 -6.43 -4.05
CA ASP A 132 -8.56 -7.84 -3.73
C ASP A 132 -9.53 -8.64 -4.60
N ILE A 133 -9.00 -9.60 -5.35
CA ILE A 133 -9.77 -10.52 -6.19
C ILE A 133 -9.80 -11.86 -5.45
N GLY A 134 -10.95 -12.23 -4.89
CA GLY A 134 -11.12 -13.48 -4.15
C GLY A 134 -10.84 -14.71 -5.01
N LEU A 135 -9.90 -15.54 -4.59
CA LEU A 135 -9.45 -16.74 -5.30
C LEU A 135 -10.24 -17.99 -4.88
N ASP A 136 -10.74 -18.03 -3.65
CA ASP A 136 -11.46 -19.15 -3.12
C ASP A 136 -12.93 -18.81 -2.77
N SER A 137 -13.78 -19.82 -2.72
CA SER A 137 -15.21 -19.67 -2.36
C SER A 137 -15.43 -19.26 -0.90
N ARG A 138 -14.45 -19.49 -0.03
CA ARG A 138 -14.50 -19.12 1.38
C ARG A 138 -13.98 -17.70 1.64
N GLY A 139 -13.49 -17.00 0.61
CA GLY A 139 -12.95 -15.64 0.70
C GLY A 139 -11.68 -15.49 1.53
N ARG A 140 -10.94 -16.59 1.80
CA ARG A 140 -9.72 -16.57 2.62
C ARG A 140 -8.49 -16.11 1.86
N PHE A 141 -8.45 -16.36 0.56
CA PHE A 141 -7.35 -15.97 -0.30
C PHE A 141 -7.80 -14.97 -1.36
N ALA A 142 -6.98 -13.97 -1.61
CA ALA A 142 -7.21 -13.03 -2.71
C ALA A 142 -5.90 -12.65 -3.40
N LEU A 143 -5.98 -12.32 -4.69
CA LEU A 143 -4.93 -11.67 -5.45
C LEU A 143 -5.08 -10.16 -5.26
N ARG A 144 -3.98 -9.46 -4.98
CA ARG A 144 -3.96 -8.01 -4.74
C ARG A 144 -3.00 -7.30 -5.69
N PRO A 145 -3.44 -6.83 -6.85
CA PRO A 145 -2.75 -5.74 -7.55
C PRO A 145 -3.01 -4.41 -6.83
N GLN A 146 -1.95 -3.63 -6.62
CA GLN A 146 -2.04 -2.30 -6.01
C GLN A 146 -1.03 -1.33 -6.60
N MET A 147 -1.38 -0.05 -6.54
CA MET A 147 -0.53 1.07 -6.92
C MET A 147 -0.53 2.11 -5.82
N GLU A 148 0.63 2.64 -5.51
CA GLU A 148 0.83 3.64 -4.47
C GLU A 148 1.78 4.72 -4.95
N TYR A 149 1.56 5.92 -4.47
CA TYR A 149 2.38 7.07 -4.70
C TYR A 149 3.00 7.51 -3.38
N PHE A 150 4.32 7.61 -3.33
CA PHE A 150 5.07 8.01 -2.15
C PHE A 150 5.79 9.32 -2.37
N GLY A 151 5.75 10.18 -1.35
CA GLY A 151 6.63 11.34 -1.22
C GLY A 151 7.63 11.08 -0.11
N PHE A 152 8.92 11.13 -0.45
CA PHE A 152 10.04 10.97 0.48
C PHE A 152 10.66 12.33 0.76
N ARG A 153 10.76 12.72 2.02
CA ARG A 153 11.36 13.99 2.41
C ARG A 153 12.61 13.76 3.27
N ALA A 154 13.75 14.15 2.73
CA ALA A 154 15.04 14.14 3.41
C ALA A 154 15.77 15.47 3.16
N ASN A 155 16.39 16.06 4.17
CA ASN A 155 17.23 17.27 4.06
C ASN A 155 16.55 18.44 3.31
N GLY A 156 15.23 18.62 3.47
CA GLY A 156 14.47 19.68 2.81
C GLY A 156 14.08 19.39 1.35
N VAL A 157 14.54 18.30 0.76
CA VAL A 157 14.18 17.87 -0.60
C VAL A 157 13.06 16.83 -0.53
N THR A 158 12.06 16.96 -1.40
CA THR A 158 10.99 15.98 -1.55
C THR A 158 11.13 15.29 -2.91
N THR A 159 11.23 13.97 -2.88
CA THR A 159 11.24 13.11 -4.07
C THR A 159 9.95 12.30 -4.08
N THR A 160 9.29 12.20 -5.23
CA THR A 160 8.07 11.39 -5.39
C THR A 160 8.35 10.17 -6.24
N THR A 161 7.67 9.06 -5.95
CA THR A 161 7.82 7.81 -6.69
C THR A 161 6.53 7.02 -6.71
N ALA A 162 6.35 6.20 -7.72
CA ALA A 162 5.25 5.24 -7.83
C ALA A 162 5.73 3.82 -7.48
N ARG A 163 4.92 3.10 -6.73
CA ARG A 163 5.09 1.67 -6.46
C ARG A 163 3.94 0.90 -7.10
N LEU A 164 4.27 -0.08 -7.92
CA LEU A 164 3.33 -1.09 -8.44
C LEU A 164 3.67 -2.42 -7.80
N SER A 165 2.68 -3.12 -7.28
CA SER A 165 2.91 -4.45 -6.71
C SER A 165 1.73 -5.40 -6.94
N VAL A 166 2.06 -6.69 -6.90
CA VAL A 166 1.07 -7.78 -6.92
C VAL A 166 1.38 -8.72 -5.77
N GLY A 167 0.37 -9.09 -5.01
CA GLY A 167 0.52 -9.94 -3.83
C GLY A 167 -0.62 -10.92 -3.64
N ILE A 168 -0.42 -11.84 -2.71
CA ILE A 168 -1.46 -12.74 -2.20
C ILE A 168 -1.86 -12.25 -0.82
N VAL A 169 -3.17 -12.16 -0.61
CA VAL A 169 -3.77 -11.81 0.68
C VAL A 169 -4.31 -13.07 1.32
N PHE A 170 -4.02 -13.21 2.60
CA PHE A 170 -4.62 -14.19 3.48
C PHE A 170 -5.49 -13.49 4.53
N ARG A 171 -6.77 -13.84 4.58
CA ARG A 171 -7.76 -13.25 5.48
C ARG A 171 -7.97 -14.13 6.69
N ILE A 172 -7.82 -13.55 7.90
CA ILE A 172 -7.90 -14.28 9.17
C ILE A 172 -9.02 -13.74 10.04
N GLY A 173 -9.68 -14.65 10.75
CA GLY A 173 -10.72 -14.33 11.71
C GLY A 173 -12.01 -13.85 11.06
N LYS A 174 -13.09 -14.00 11.80
CA LYS A 174 -14.39 -13.39 11.51
C LYS A 174 -14.63 -12.41 12.65
N LYS A 175 -15.03 -11.20 12.33
CA LYS A 175 -15.56 -10.28 13.31
C LYS A 175 -17.07 -10.58 13.39
N GLY A 176 -17.49 -11.22 14.48
CA GLY A 176 -18.90 -11.42 14.77
C GLY A 176 -19.58 -10.13 15.14
#